data_94d988c909b0b2d116362802a42abb01
#
_entry.id   94d988c909b0b2d116362802a42abb01
#
_cell.length_a   1.000
_cell.length_b   1.000
_cell.length_c   1.000
_cell.angle_alpha   90.00
_cell.angle_beta   90.00
_cell.angle_gamma   90.00
#
_symmetry.space_group_name_H-M   'P 1'
#
loop_
_entity.id
_entity.type
_entity.pdbx_description
1 polymer ?
#
loop_
_entity_poly.entity_id
_entity_poly.type
_entity_poly.pdbx_seq_one_letter_code
_entity_poly.pdbx_strand_id
1 'polypeptide(L)'
;MLDPLARQHLWADGLDYRHSTGHGVGSFLNVHEGPQGIGPKPHYNDTALQAGHVISNEPGYYADGKFGIRIENVVGVKLAETRHNFGNKGYLEFEHFTMVCSAFKSTRQ
;
A
#
# COMPACT_ATOMS: atom_id res chain seq x y z
N MET A 1 -7.85 7.89 -3.19
CA MET A 1 -6.96 7.26 -4.21
C MET A 1 -5.54 7.26 -3.69
N LEU A 2 -4.97 6.10 -3.33
CA LEU A 2 -3.63 5.96 -2.73
C LEU A 2 -2.56 5.45 -3.72
N ASP A 3 -2.99 4.73 -4.76
CA ASP A 3 -2.09 4.08 -5.72
C ASP A 3 -1.07 5.03 -6.38
N PRO A 4 -1.44 6.24 -6.84
CA PRO A 4 -0.48 7.20 -7.38
C PRO A 4 0.59 7.64 -6.38
N LEU A 5 0.25 7.73 -5.09
CA LEU A 5 1.21 8.09 -4.04
C LEU A 5 2.27 7.00 -3.85
N ALA A 6 1.89 5.74 -4.01
CA ALA A 6 2.83 4.63 -3.94
C ALA A 6 3.78 4.58 -5.15
N ARG A 7 3.32 5.05 -6.33
CA ARG A 7 4.08 5.01 -7.58
C ARG A 7 4.91 6.26 -7.84
N GLN A 8 4.64 7.36 -7.17
CA GLN A 8 5.20 8.68 -7.51
C GLN A 8 6.73 8.70 -7.64
N HIS A 9 7.45 7.95 -6.79
CA HIS A 9 8.91 7.91 -6.83
C HIS A 9 9.44 7.11 -8.03
N LEU A 10 8.77 6.04 -8.43
CA LEU A 10 9.09 5.30 -9.65
C LEU A 10 8.77 6.15 -10.89
N TRP A 11 7.62 6.80 -10.92
CA TRP A 11 7.23 7.66 -12.04
C TRP A 11 8.18 8.84 -12.24
N ALA A 12 8.76 9.38 -11.17
CA ALA A 12 9.76 10.43 -11.26
C ALA A 12 11.00 10.00 -12.06
N ASP A 13 11.32 8.70 -12.05
CA ASP A 13 12.42 8.11 -12.82
C ASP A 13 11.95 7.41 -14.12
N GLY A 14 10.67 7.57 -14.50
CA GLY A 14 10.10 6.92 -15.69
C GLY A 14 9.91 5.41 -15.55
N LEU A 15 9.83 4.92 -14.31
CA LEU A 15 9.65 3.52 -13.96
C LEU A 15 8.23 3.27 -13.44
N ASP A 16 7.78 2.01 -13.50
CA ASP A 16 6.48 1.60 -12.96
C ASP A 16 6.44 0.08 -12.71
N TYR A 17 5.35 -0.40 -12.12
CA TYR A 17 5.01 -1.81 -12.02
C TYR A 17 3.58 -2.08 -12.52
N ARG A 18 3.34 -3.29 -13.07
CA ARG A 18 2.12 -3.61 -13.83
C ARG A 18 1.00 -4.23 -12.98
N HIS A 19 1.21 -4.43 -11.70
CA HIS A 19 0.21 -4.97 -10.77
C HIS A 19 -0.37 -3.90 -9.85
N SER A 20 -1.38 -4.24 -9.07
CA SER A 20 -1.95 -3.34 -8.06
C SER A 20 -0.99 -3.15 -6.89
N THR A 21 -1.11 -2.04 -6.18
CA THR A 21 -0.29 -1.74 -5.00
C THR A 21 -0.70 -2.56 -3.78
N GLY A 22 -1.98 -2.95 -3.71
CA GLY A 22 -2.47 -3.76 -2.62
C GLY A 22 -3.90 -4.25 -2.84
N HIS A 23 -4.25 -5.29 -2.12
CA HIS A 23 -5.56 -5.94 -2.14
C HIS A 23 -6.05 -6.18 -0.71
N GLY A 24 -7.36 -6.39 -0.54
CA GLY A 24 -7.92 -6.83 0.71
C GLY A 24 -7.43 -8.22 1.12
N VAL A 25 -7.34 -8.43 2.42
CA VAL A 25 -7.00 -9.72 3.04
C VAL A 25 -8.17 -10.15 3.91
N GLY A 26 -8.69 -11.35 3.66
CA GLY A 26 -9.81 -11.92 4.38
C GLY A 26 -9.43 -12.48 5.75
N SER A 27 -10.40 -12.48 6.65
CA SER A 27 -10.20 -12.96 8.03
C SER A 27 -10.07 -14.49 8.15
N PHE A 28 -10.46 -15.24 7.12
CA PHE A 28 -10.48 -16.70 7.16
C PHE A 28 -9.66 -17.28 5.99
N LEU A 29 -8.33 -17.18 6.09
CA LEU A 29 -7.35 -17.76 5.16
C LEU A 29 -7.51 -17.32 3.69
N ASN A 30 -8.30 -16.31 3.40
CA ASN A 30 -8.46 -15.79 2.04
C ASN A 30 -7.51 -14.63 1.79
N VAL A 31 -6.37 -14.94 1.18
CA VAL A 31 -5.28 -13.97 0.95
C VAL A 31 -5.70 -12.82 0.02
N HIS A 32 -6.61 -13.06 -0.92
CA HIS A 32 -7.19 -12.05 -1.80
C HIS A 32 -8.68 -11.93 -1.56
N GLU A 33 -9.10 -10.99 -0.74
CA GLU A 33 -10.52 -10.75 -0.46
C GLU A 33 -10.82 -9.24 -0.50
N GLY A 34 -11.62 -8.87 -1.51
CA GLY A 34 -12.15 -7.52 -1.64
C GLY A 34 -13.34 -7.27 -0.69
N PRO A 35 -14.02 -6.14 -0.87
CA PRO A 35 -13.95 -5.22 -2.03
C PRO A 35 -12.83 -4.16 -1.97
N GLN A 36 -12.21 -3.94 -0.81
CA GLN A 36 -11.18 -2.91 -0.65
C GLN A 36 -9.86 -3.29 -1.33
N GLY A 37 -9.09 -2.27 -1.75
CA GLY A 37 -7.76 -2.44 -2.32
C GLY A 37 -7.11 -1.12 -2.69
N ILE A 38 -5.89 -1.19 -3.21
CA ILE A 38 -5.13 -0.05 -3.71
C ILE A 38 -4.63 -0.39 -5.11
N GLY A 39 -5.09 0.31 -6.13
CA GLY A 39 -4.69 0.03 -7.50
C GLY A 39 -5.18 1.07 -8.50
N PRO A 40 -4.70 0.97 -9.76
CA PRO A 40 -5.02 1.94 -10.81
C PRO A 40 -6.41 1.74 -11.42
N LYS A 41 -7.02 0.56 -11.26
CA LYS A 41 -8.32 0.27 -11.86
C LYS A 41 -9.46 0.94 -11.08
N PRO A 42 -10.53 1.40 -11.77
CA PRO A 42 -11.64 2.11 -11.12
C PRO A 42 -12.24 1.36 -9.93
N HIS A 43 -12.45 0.04 -10.03
CA HIS A 43 -13.06 -0.76 -8.96
C HIS A 43 -12.31 -0.70 -7.62
N TYR A 44 -11.00 -0.41 -7.60
CA TYR A 44 -10.26 -0.18 -6.34
C TYR A 44 -10.63 1.13 -5.66
N ASN A 45 -11.33 2.02 -6.36
CA ASN A 45 -11.77 3.30 -5.82
C ASN A 45 -13.25 3.29 -5.39
N ASP A 46 -13.98 2.21 -5.66
CA ASP A 46 -15.42 2.11 -5.35
C ASP A 46 -15.68 1.88 -3.86
N THR A 47 -14.70 1.31 -3.17
CA THR A 47 -14.77 1.08 -1.72
C THR A 47 -13.70 1.87 -1.00
N ALA A 48 -14.13 2.85 -0.20
CA ALA A 48 -13.22 3.61 0.65
C ALA A 48 -12.63 2.72 1.75
N LEU A 49 -11.36 2.92 2.04
CA LEU A 49 -10.75 2.26 3.20
C LEU A 49 -11.40 2.73 4.49
N GLN A 50 -11.62 1.80 5.41
CA GLN A 50 -12.23 2.03 6.71
C GLN A 50 -11.38 1.40 7.81
N ALA A 51 -11.47 1.94 9.02
CA ALA A 51 -10.84 1.32 10.17
C ALA A 51 -11.31 -0.14 10.33
N GLY A 52 -10.37 -1.04 10.57
CA GLY A 52 -10.59 -2.49 10.63
C GLY A 52 -10.34 -3.23 9.30
N HIS A 53 -10.21 -2.54 8.16
CA HIS A 53 -9.79 -3.20 6.93
C HIS A 53 -8.35 -3.68 7.04
N VAL A 54 -8.10 -4.86 6.50
CA VAL A 54 -6.75 -5.42 6.33
C VAL A 54 -6.43 -5.48 4.84
N ILE A 55 -5.26 -4.98 4.46
CA ILE A 55 -4.82 -4.92 3.07
C ILE A 55 -3.34 -5.28 2.95
N SER A 56 -2.92 -5.72 1.77
CA SER A 56 -1.51 -5.78 1.40
C SER A 56 -0.99 -4.40 0.97
N ASN A 57 0.31 -4.19 1.13
CA ASN A 57 1.05 -3.06 0.58
C ASN A 57 2.30 -3.64 -0.09
N GLU A 58 2.29 -3.72 -1.42
CA GLU A 58 3.18 -4.58 -2.20
C GLU A 58 3.75 -3.91 -3.47
N PRO A 59 4.25 -2.68 -3.39
CA PRO A 59 4.91 -2.07 -4.54
C PRO A 59 6.11 -2.89 -4.98
N GLY A 60 6.48 -2.79 -6.27
CA GLY A 60 7.60 -3.52 -6.81
C GLY A 60 8.31 -2.79 -7.94
N TYR A 61 9.45 -3.34 -8.35
CA TYR A 61 10.17 -2.95 -9.56
C TYR A 61 10.66 -4.20 -10.29
N TYR A 62 10.53 -4.18 -11.59
CA TYR A 62 10.85 -5.35 -12.44
C TYR A 62 11.63 -4.90 -13.67
N ALA A 63 12.87 -5.34 -13.77
CA ALA A 63 13.72 -5.15 -14.94
C ALA A 63 13.57 -6.39 -15.83
N ASP A 64 12.79 -6.28 -16.90
CA ASP A 64 12.44 -7.41 -17.78
C ASP A 64 13.71 -8.16 -18.26
N GLY A 65 13.71 -9.48 -18.09
CA GLY A 65 14.83 -10.36 -18.45
C GLY A 65 16.06 -10.28 -17.52
N LYS A 66 16.00 -9.53 -16.42
CA LYS A 66 17.12 -9.35 -15.49
C LYS A 66 16.76 -9.76 -14.07
N PHE A 67 15.89 -8.99 -13.40
CA PHE A 67 15.47 -9.25 -12.02
C PHE A 67 14.14 -8.55 -11.71
N GLY A 68 13.53 -8.94 -10.60
CA GLY A 68 12.40 -8.24 -10.00
C GLY A 68 12.55 -8.20 -8.49
N ILE A 69 11.95 -7.18 -7.88
CA ILE A 69 11.84 -7.07 -6.43
C ILE A 69 10.44 -6.55 -6.06
N ARG A 70 9.85 -7.18 -5.04
CA ARG A 70 8.62 -6.73 -4.37
C ARG A 70 8.89 -6.75 -2.87
N ILE A 71 8.50 -5.69 -2.20
CA ILE A 71 8.52 -5.65 -0.74
C ILE A 71 7.06 -5.55 -0.32
N GLU A 72 6.58 -6.58 0.35
CA GLU A 72 5.18 -6.74 0.70
C GLU A 72 4.98 -6.82 2.21
N ASN A 73 4.06 -6.03 2.71
CA ASN A 73 3.59 -6.09 4.07
C ASN A 73 2.06 -6.20 4.10
N VAL A 74 1.55 -6.85 5.14
CA VAL A 74 0.14 -6.78 5.51
C VAL A 74 -0.01 -5.65 6.53
N VAL A 75 -0.98 -4.77 6.26
CA VAL A 75 -1.26 -3.61 7.11
C VAL A 75 -2.75 -3.56 7.47
N GLY A 76 -3.04 -3.13 8.68
CA GLY A 76 -4.38 -2.81 9.15
C GLY A 76 -4.65 -1.31 9.02
N VAL A 77 -5.87 -0.96 8.65
CA VAL A 77 -6.34 0.42 8.65
C VAL A 77 -6.90 0.74 10.04
N LYS A 78 -6.44 1.80 10.66
CA LYS A 78 -6.95 2.28 11.95
C LYS A 78 -7.19 3.79 11.97
N LEU A 79 -7.92 4.26 12.97
CA LEU A 79 -8.05 5.69 13.23
C LEU A 79 -6.69 6.28 13.63
N ALA A 80 -6.33 7.39 13.01
CA ALA A 80 -5.11 8.11 13.32
C ALA A 80 -5.33 9.13 14.44
N GLU A 81 -4.41 9.16 15.41
CA GLU A 81 -4.34 10.23 16.38
C GLU A 81 -3.50 11.37 15.82
N THR A 82 -4.14 12.45 15.40
CA THR A 82 -3.48 13.61 14.82
C THR A 82 -3.57 14.82 15.73
N ARG A 83 -2.53 15.67 15.73
CA ARG A 83 -2.51 16.91 16.51
C ARG A 83 -3.65 17.87 16.15
N HIS A 84 -4.08 17.87 14.91
CA HIS A 84 -5.14 18.70 14.38
C HIS A 84 -6.12 17.85 13.56
N ASN A 85 -7.38 18.26 13.51
CA ASN A 85 -8.42 17.57 12.73
C ASN A 85 -9.14 18.60 11.85
N PHE A 86 -8.58 18.83 10.65
CA PHE A 86 -9.15 19.81 9.72
C PHE A 86 -10.57 19.42 9.29
N GLY A 87 -11.51 20.34 9.52
CA GLY A 87 -12.90 20.10 9.16
C GLY A 87 -13.60 19.01 9.97
N ASN A 88 -13.01 18.57 11.08
CA ASN A 88 -13.53 17.48 11.93
C ASN A 88 -13.86 16.19 11.17
N LYS A 89 -13.05 15.85 10.15
CA LYS A 89 -13.29 14.71 9.26
C LYS A 89 -12.73 13.39 9.82
N GLY A 90 -11.77 13.45 10.75
CA GLY A 90 -10.96 12.31 11.16
C GLY A 90 -9.93 11.91 10.10
N TYR A 91 -8.98 11.10 10.51
CA TYR A 91 -7.91 10.59 9.65
C TYR A 91 -7.70 9.11 9.91
N LEU A 92 -7.17 8.42 8.91
CA LEU A 92 -6.79 7.01 8.98
C LEU A 92 -5.28 6.88 8.82
N GLU A 93 -4.71 5.85 9.43
CA GLU A 93 -3.32 5.46 9.26
C GLU A 93 -3.19 3.95 9.09
N PHE A 94 -2.02 3.50 8.66
CA PHE A 94 -1.71 2.09 8.57
C PHE A 94 -0.90 1.61 9.78
N GLU A 95 -1.34 0.48 10.34
CA GLU A 95 -0.61 -0.30 11.31
C GLU A 95 0.01 -1.51 10.64
N HIS A 96 1.32 -1.72 10.80
CA HIS A 96 2.01 -2.87 10.22
C HIS A 96 1.77 -4.13 11.04
N PHE A 97 1.24 -5.18 10.42
CA PHE A 97 1.13 -6.53 11.01
C PHE A 97 2.34 -7.38 10.67
N THR A 98 2.86 -7.25 9.47
CA THR A 98 4.11 -7.87 9.06
C THR A 98 5.17 -6.81 8.85
N MET A 99 6.44 -7.15 9.09
CA MET A 99 7.55 -6.24 8.90
C MET A 99 8.64 -6.93 8.08
N VAL A 100 8.81 -6.47 6.84
CA VAL A 100 10.01 -6.82 6.08
C VAL A 100 11.15 -5.94 6.59
N CYS A 101 12.16 -6.55 7.19
CA CYS A 101 13.35 -5.83 7.63
C CYS A 101 14.15 -5.39 6.41
N SER A 102 13.98 -4.14 5.97
CA SER A 102 14.81 -3.55 4.92
C SER A 102 16.10 -3.04 5.55
N ALA A 103 17.13 -3.86 5.52
CA ALA A 103 18.49 -3.48 5.95
C ALA A 103 19.19 -2.60 4.89
N PHE A 104 18.51 -1.55 4.41
CA PHE A 104 19.17 -0.53 3.61
C PHE A 104 19.86 0.47 4.55
N LYS A 105 21.12 0.23 4.86
CA LYS A 105 21.97 1.31 5.32
C LYS A 105 22.09 2.31 4.19
N SER A 106 21.46 3.47 4.34
CA SER A 106 21.75 4.63 3.50
C SER A 106 23.22 5.00 3.73
N THR A 107 24.09 4.55 2.84
CA THR A 107 25.42 5.15 2.72
C THR A 107 25.23 6.49 1.99
N ARG A 108 24.93 7.54 2.75
CA ARG A 108 25.17 8.90 2.27
C ARG A 108 26.69 9.07 2.20
N GLN A 109 27.23 9.14 1.01
CA GLN A 109 28.52 9.79 0.75
C GLN A 109 28.29 11.29 0.68
#